data_2d59ca9aae8d6e80a9469562b476c645
#
_entry.id   2d59ca9aae8d6e80a9469562b476c645
#
_cell.length_a   1.000
_cell.length_b   1.000
_cell.length_c   1.000
_cell.angle_alpha   90.00
_cell.angle_beta   90.00
_cell.angle_gamma   90.00
#
_symmetry.space_group_name_H-M   'P 1'
#
loop_
_entity.id
_entity.type
_entity.pdbx_description
1 polymer ?
#
loop_
_entity_poly.entity_id
_entity_poly.type
_entity_poly.pdbx_seq_one_letter_code
_entity_poly.pdbx_strand_id
1 'polypeptide(L)'
;MNNIAISINCFRSGGGMESYTFDLVRQLTAEQQTVSVYASVFDTTVPEYRQIQAVHINQKRIPKKLRPYFFARQLDRKRRPGEPLIACNPSDHADVFICGGTHLGYLQGMQQQANLLDKLTIRRNRSNYESARSIMAHSQLMQRELLDLYGITPEKIRVVHPPADTARFYPQPESIAATRAQYGFADDETIFLFPS
;
A
#
# COMPACT_ATOMS: atom_id res chain seq x y z
N MET A 1 -1.26 16.92 -19.51
CA MET A 1 -1.58 15.76 -18.66
C MET A 1 -0.28 15.27 -18.05
N ASN A 2 -0.19 15.24 -16.73
CA ASN A 2 0.97 14.69 -16.06
C ASN A 2 0.81 13.18 -15.94
N ASN A 3 1.84 12.42 -16.26
CA ASN A 3 1.85 10.98 -16.08
C ASN A 3 2.38 10.67 -14.67
N ILE A 4 1.68 9.83 -13.91
CA ILE A 4 2.04 9.46 -12.54
C ILE A 4 2.33 7.96 -12.52
N ALA A 5 3.50 7.59 -12.01
CA ALA A 5 3.89 6.21 -11.79
C ALA A 5 3.37 5.71 -10.44
N ILE A 6 2.77 4.53 -10.41
CA ILE A 6 2.49 3.78 -9.18
C ILE A 6 3.24 2.46 -9.24
N SER A 7 3.99 2.11 -8.18
CA SER A 7 4.63 0.81 -8.06
C SER A 7 3.94 -0.05 -7.01
N ILE A 8 3.64 -1.30 -7.35
CA ILE A 8 3.06 -2.30 -6.46
C ILE A 8 3.52 -3.71 -6.85
N ASN A 9 3.60 -4.64 -5.93
CA ASN A 9 4.00 -6.01 -6.27
C ASN A 9 2.96 -6.73 -7.13
N CYS A 10 1.68 -6.63 -6.74
CA CYS A 10 0.57 -7.27 -7.43
C CYS A 10 -0.57 -6.25 -7.62
N PHE A 11 -1.03 -6.06 -8.84
CA PHE A 11 -2.22 -5.27 -9.17
C PHE A 11 -3.39 -6.22 -9.40
N ARG A 12 -4.03 -6.62 -8.31
CA ARG A 12 -5.15 -7.57 -8.26
C ARG A 12 -5.99 -7.36 -7.01
N SER A 13 -7.20 -7.90 -6.95
CA SER A 13 -7.99 -7.95 -5.70
C SER A 13 -7.36 -8.88 -4.66
N GLY A 14 -7.50 -8.57 -3.37
CA GLY A 14 -7.18 -9.50 -2.29
C GLY A 14 -6.25 -8.99 -1.20
N GLY A 15 -5.93 -7.70 -1.15
CA GLY A 15 -5.11 -7.13 -0.07
C GLY A 15 -5.40 -5.65 0.18
N GLY A 16 -5.02 -5.16 1.36
CA GLY A 16 -5.26 -3.76 1.74
C GLY A 16 -4.49 -2.77 0.87
N MET A 17 -3.23 -3.08 0.53
CA MET A 17 -2.42 -2.21 -0.33
C MET A 17 -2.90 -2.23 -1.78
N GLU A 18 -3.38 -3.38 -2.25
CA GLU A 18 -3.98 -3.54 -3.56
C GLU A 18 -5.27 -2.71 -3.67
N SER A 19 -6.15 -2.79 -2.67
CA SER A 19 -7.38 -1.98 -2.59
C SER A 19 -7.06 -0.49 -2.54
N TYR A 20 -6.08 -0.09 -1.72
CA TYR A 20 -5.59 1.28 -1.66
C TYR A 20 -5.07 1.76 -3.02
N THR A 21 -4.35 0.90 -3.75
CA THR A 21 -3.86 1.25 -5.10
C THR A 21 -5.00 1.43 -6.09
N PHE A 22 -6.08 0.65 -5.99
CA PHE A 22 -7.27 0.85 -6.82
C PHE A 22 -7.94 2.19 -6.53
N ASP A 23 -8.05 2.58 -5.25
CA ASP A 23 -8.58 3.89 -4.86
C ASP A 23 -7.73 5.03 -5.44
N LEU A 24 -6.41 4.93 -5.36
CA LEU A 24 -5.49 5.89 -6.00
C LEU A 24 -5.71 5.99 -7.51
N VAL A 25 -5.81 4.84 -8.21
CA VAL A 25 -6.05 4.82 -9.66
C VAL A 25 -7.37 5.51 -9.98
N ARG A 26 -8.47 5.16 -9.29
CA ARG A 26 -9.78 5.78 -9.51
C ARG A 26 -9.75 7.29 -9.32
N GLN A 27 -9.15 7.76 -8.23
CA GLN A 27 -9.07 9.18 -7.93
C GLN A 27 -8.21 9.94 -8.94
N LEU A 28 -7.01 9.45 -9.24
CA LEU A 28 -6.11 10.11 -10.19
C LEU A 28 -6.71 10.16 -11.60
N THR A 29 -7.37 9.10 -12.03
CA THR A 29 -8.03 9.10 -13.35
C THR A 29 -9.26 9.99 -13.40
N ALA A 30 -10.03 10.11 -12.31
CA ALA A 30 -11.11 11.08 -12.18
C ALA A 30 -10.58 12.53 -12.29
N GLU A 31 -9.37 12.79 -11.81
CA GLU A 31 -8.66 14.07 -11.95
C GLU A 31 -7.92 14.21 -13.30
N GLN A 32 -8.27 13.38 -14.29
CA GLN A 32 -7.72 13.40 -15.65
C GLN A 32 -6.19 13.21 -15.70
N GLN A 33 -5.59 12.57 -14.68
CA GLN A 33 -4.19 12.19 -14.72
C GLN A 33 -4.02 10.87 -15.50
N THR A 34 -2.92 10.74 -16.21
CA THR A 34 -2.51 9.45 -16.79
C THR A 34 -1.76 8.65 -15.74
N VAL A 35 -2.12 7.40 -15.52
CA VAL A 35 -1.52 6.54 -14.51
C VAL A 35 -0.79 5.36 -15.15
N SER A 36 0.52 5.25 -14.90
CA SER A 36 1.32 4.07 -15.24
C SER A 36 1.50 3.20 -13.99
N VAL A 37 1.04 1.95 -14.04
CA VAL A 37 1.23 1.01 -12.93
C VAL A 37 2.32 0.00 -13.27
N TYR A 38 3.34 -0.06 -12.41
CA TYR A 38 4.46 -0.99 -12.49
C TYR A 38 4.24 -2.13 -11.51
N ALA A 39 3.99 -3.35 -12.01
CA ALA A 39 3.73 -4.51 -11.17
C ALA A 39 4.30 -5.80 -11.74
N SER A 40 4.47 -6.81 -10.87
CA SER A 40 4.90 -8.15 -11.30
C SER A 40 3.74 -9.04 -11.73
N VAL A 41 2.55 -8.75 -11.24
CA VAL A 41 1.32 -9.48 -11.53
C VAL A 41 0.21 -8.48 -11.78
N PHE A 42 -0.56 -8.71 -12.83
CA PHE A 42 -1.78 -7.97 -13.13
C PHE A 42 -2.96 -8.94 -13.24
N ASP A 43 -4.06 -8.59 -12.61
CA ASP A 43 -5.37 -9.15 -12.89
C ASP A 43 -6.07 -8.25 -13.91
N THR A 44 -6.21 -8.74 -15.12
CA THR A 44 -6.83 -7.99 -16.23
C THR A 44 -8.35 -7.91 -16.14
N THR A 45 -8.95 -8.63 -15.18
CA THR A 45 -10.40 -8.67 -15.00
C THR A 45 -10.93 -7.54 -14.12
N VAL A 46 -10.04 -6.92 -13.30
CA VAL A 46 -10.44 -5.80 -12.45
C VAL A 46 -10.74 -4.56 -13.29
N PRO A 47 -11.79 -3.78 -12.97
CA PRO A 47 -12.18 -2.60 -13.75
C PRO A 47 -11.08 -1.55 -13.90
N GLU A 48 -10.27 -1.35 -12.87
CA GLU A 48 -9.18 -0.39 -12.81
C GLU A 48 -8.05 -0.70 -13.80
N TYR A 49 -7.92 -1.95 -14.25
CA TYR A 49 -6.92 -2.32 -15.26
C TYR A 49 -7.10 -1.57 -16.58
N ARG A 50 -8.33 -1.23 -16.93
CA ARG A 50 -8.64 -0.47 -18.16
C ARG A 50 -8.30 1.02 -18.07
N GLN A 51 -8.02 1.50 -16.86
CA GLN A 51 -7.77 2.91 -16.58
C GLN A 51 -6.27 3.24 -16.52
N ILE A 52 -5.40 2.24 -16.65
CA ILE A 52 -3.95 2.38 -16.44
C ILE A 52 -3.12 2.01 -17.67
N GLN A 53 -1.90 2.53 -17.71
CA GLN A 53 -0.84 2.00 -18.55
C GLN A 53 -0.10 0.92 -17.75
N ALA A 54 -0.37 -0.36 -18.02
CA ALA A 54 0.24 -1.46 -17.30
C ALA A 54 1.68 -1.71 -17.78
N VAL A 55 2.66 -1.65 -16.87
CA VAL A 55 4.06 -1.94 -17.14
C VAL A 55 4.50 -3.16 -16.35
N HIS A 56 4.58 -4.29 -17.03
CA HIS A 56 4.89 -5.58 -16.40
C HIS A 56 6.39 -5.71 -16.11
N ILE A 57 6.71 -6.04 -14.83
CA ILE A 57 8.06 -6.39 -14.37
C ILE A 57 8.11 -7.90 -14.11
N ASN A 58 8.51 -8.66 -15.12
CA ASN A 58 8.50 -10.12 -15.04
C ASN A 58 9.60 -10.66 -14.10
N GLN A 59 9.19 -11.32 -13.03
CA GLN A 59 10.07 -11.88 -12.00
C GLN A 59 10.05 -13.43 -11.95
N LYS A 60 9.45 -14.10 -12.95
CA LYS A 60 9.25 -15.58 -12.92
C LYS A 60 10.55 -16.35 -12.70
N ARG A 61 11.65 -15.90 -13.31
CA ARG A 61 12.96 -16.56 -13.24
C ARG A 61 13.87 -16.03 -12.12
N ILE A 62 13.38 -15.09 -11.32
CA ILE A 62 14.18 -14.44 -10.26
C ILE A 62 13.93 -15.16 -8.93
N PRO A 63 14.98 -15.61 -8.21
CA PRO A 63 14.85 -16.16 -6.86
C PRO A 63 14.10 -15.21 -5.93
N LYS A 64 13.21 -15.74 -5.08
CA LYS A 64 12.32 -14.93 -4.23
C LYS A 64 13.06 -13.84 -3.44
N LYS A 65 14.24 -14.15 -2.90
CA LYS A 65 15.07 -13.22 -2.10
C LYS A 65 15.62 -12.04 -2.92
N LEU A 66 15.80 -12.20 -4.25
CA LEU A 66 16.35 -11.18 -5.15
C LEU A 66 15.26 -10.35 -5.85
N ARG A 67 13.99 -10.81 -5.81
CA ARG A 67 12.88 -10.15 -6.49
C ARG A 67 12.72 -8.68 -6.15
N PRO A 68 12.79 -8.25 -4.86
CA PRO A 68 12.63 -6.84 -4.52
C PRO A 68 13.72 -5.95 -5.15
N TYR A 69 14.98 -6.42 -5.19
CA TYR A 69 16.08 -5.67 -5.81
C TYR A 69 15.94 -5.60 -7.33
N PHE A 70 15.56 -6.72 -7.93
CA PHE A 70 15.29 -6.78 -9.37
C PHE A 70 14.13 -5.87 -9.74
N PHE A 71 13.06 -5.86 -8.95
CA PHE A 71 11.89 -5.00 -9.17
C PHE A 71 12.29 -3.53 -9.16
N ALA A 72 12.97 -3.07 -8.11
CA ALA A 72 13.41 -1.68 -7.99
C ALA A 72 14.27 -1.26 -9.19
N ARG A 73 15.28 -2.08 -9.56
CA ARG A 73 16.14 -1.79 -10.72
C ARG A 73 15.36 -1.73 -12.05
N GLN A 74 14.37 -2.62 -12.23
CA GLN A 74 13.54 -2.60 -13.45
C GLN A 74 12.58 -1.44 -13.46
N LEU A 75 12.04 -1.05 -12.32
CA LEU A 75 11.21 0.14 -12.16
C LEU A 75 11.98 1.38 -12.61
N ASP A 76 13.19 1.61 -12.07
CA ASP A 76 14.03 2.76 -12.41
C ASP A 76 14.37 2.80 -13.91
N ARG A 77 14.62 1.63 -14.52
CA ARG A 77 14.96 1.55 -15.96
C ARG A 77 13.76 1.78 -16.88
N LYS A 78 12.56 1.42 -16.45
CA LYS A 78 11.34 1.48 -17.27
C LYS A 78 10.54 2.75 -17.02
N ARG A 79 10.68 3.36 -15.84
CA ARG A 79 10.01 4.61 -15.50
C ARG A 79 10.53 5.74 -16.39
N ARG A 80 9.63 6.59 -16.85
CA ARG A 80 9.99 7.74 -17.68
C ARG A 80 10.74 8.77 -16.84
N PRO A 81 11.76 9.42 -17.39
CA PRO A 81 12.44 10.52 -16.69
C PRO A 81 11.45 11.61 -16.28
N GLY A 82 11.54 12.04 -15.01
CA GLY A 82 10.66 13.08 -14.46
C GLY A 82 9.23 12.65 -14.13
N GLU A 83 8.88 11.38 -14.30
CA GLU A 83 7.58 10.84 -13.91
C GLU A 83 7.51 10.68 -12.38
N PRO A 84 6.58 11.39 -11.65
CA PRO A 84 6.44 11.24 -10.22
C PRO A 84 6.07 9.81 -9.83
N LEU A 85 6.70 9.28 -8.77
CA LEU A 85 6.49 7.91 -8.30
C LEU A 85 5.76 7.88 -6.96
N ILE A 86 4.59 7.23 -6.93
CA ILE A 86 3.91 6.78 -5.72
C ILE A 86 4.27 5.31 -5.50
N ALA A 87 5.02 5.00 -4.46
CA ALA A 87 5.46 3.64 -4.17
C ALA A 87 4.57 2.98 -3.11
N CYS A 88 3.82 1.95 -3.52
CA CYS A 88 3.03 1.08 -2.65
C CYS A 88 3.78 -0.21 -2.27
N ASN A 89 5.04 -0.33 -2.67
CA ASN A 89 5.98 -1.40 -2.29
C ASN A 89 7.38 -0.82 -2.12
N PRO A 90 8.32 -1.53 -1.44
CA PRO A 90 9.67 -1.04 -1.23
C PRO A 90 10.37 -0.67 -2.53
N SER A 91 10.57 0.63 -2.74
CA SER A 91 11.21 1.23 -3.93
C SER A 91 12.04 2.42 -3.50
N ASP A 92 13.22 2.58 -4.09
CA ASP A 92 14.10 3.72 -3.83
C ASP A 92 13.60 4.97 -4.57
N HIS A 93 13.92 6.15 -4.04
CA HIS A 93 13.65 7.45 -4.67
C HIS A 93 12.17 7.70 -5.05
N ALA A 94 11.23 7.23 -4.20
CA ALA A 94 9.83 7.55 -4.37
C ALA A 94 9.56 9.04 -4.05
N ASP A 95 8.73 9.69 -4.85
CA ASP A 95 8.21 11.03 -4.50
C ASP A 95 7.25 10.92 -3.32
N VAL A 96 6.41 9.88 -3.31
CA VAL A 96 5.55 9.53 -2.20
C VAL A 96 5.67 8.03 -1.91
N PHE A 97 6.07 7.69 -0.71
CA PHE A 97 6.09 6.30 -0.23
C PHE A 97 4.87 6.04 0.65
N ILE A 98 4.07 5.03 0.32
CA ILE A 98 2.90 4.64 1.11
C ILE A 98 3.33 3.60 2.15
N CYS A 99 3.33 3.99 3.42
CA CYS A 99 3.70 3.12 4.52
C CYS A 99 2.45 2.48 5.14
N GLY A 100 2.16 1.24 4.74
CA GLY A 100 1.08 0.43 5.31
C GLY A 100 1.50 -0.40 6.55
N GLY A 101 2.76 -0.29 6.97
CA GLY A 101 3.33 -0.98 8.13
C GLY A 101 4.84 -0.98 8.09
N THR A 102 5.49 -1.12 9.25
CA THR A 102 6.95 -1.22 9.36
C THR A 102 7.37 -2.60 9.84
N HIS A 103 8.50 -3.09 9.33
CA HIS A 103 8.99 -4.42 9.72
C HIS A 103 9.48 -4.46 11.18
N LEU A 104 10.12 -3.37 11.65
CA LEU A 104 10.51 -3.27 13.06
C LEU A 104 9.30 -3.19 13.99
N GLY A 105 8.27 -2.42 13.65
CA GLY A 105 7.02 -2.36 14.41
C GLY A 105 6.34 -3.72 14.49
N TYR A 106 6.31 -4.47 13.36
CA TYR A 106 5.81 -5.84 13.36
C TYR A 106 6.59 -6.76 14.31
N LEU A 107 7.93 -6.75 14.27
CA LEU A 107 8.75 -7.57 15.16
C LEU A 107 8.55 -7.21 16.63
N GLN A 108 8.44 -5.92 16.96
CA GLN A 108 8.14 -5.46 18.31
C GLN A 108 6.75 -5.91 18.77
N GLY A 109 5.72 -5.73 17.94
CA GLY A 109 4.35 -6.15 18.26
C GLY A 109 4.23 -7.66 18.48
N MET A 110 5.03 -8.45 17.76
CA MET A 110 5.10 -9.91 17.90
C MET A 110 6.12 -10.37 18.95
N GLN A 111 6.82 -9.46 19.64
CA GLN A 111 7.89 -9.76 20.60
C GLN A 111 8.97 -10.69 20.03
N GLN A 112 9.28 -10.53 18.74
CA GLN A 112 10.26 -11.36 18.03
C GLN A 112 11.60 -10.64 17.88
N GLN A 113 12.68 -11.42 18.02
CA GLN A 113 14.04 -10.93 17.73
C GLN A 113 14.32 -11.02 16.23
N ALA A 114 14.96 -9.97 15.69
CA ALA A 114 15.32 -9.91 14.28
C ALA A 114 16.40 -10.96 13.92
N ASN A 115 16.08 -11.87 13.02
CA ASN A 115 17.01 -12.80 12.40
C ASN A 115 17.84 -12.11 11.29
N LEU A 116 18.74 -12.84 10.61
CA LEU A 116 19.58 -12.26 9.54
C LEU A 116 18.77 -11.72 8.35
N LEU A 117 17.67 -12.36 7.99
CA LEU A 117 16.81 -11.91 6.89
C LEU A 117 16.03 -10.66 7.30
N ASP A 118 15.57 -10.59 8.54
CA ASP A 118 14.92 -9.41 9.10
C ASP A 118 15.87 -8.21 9.10
N LYS A 119 17.13 -8.39 9.49
CA LYS A 119 18.15 -7.33 9.45
C LYS A 119 18.37 -6.79 8.04
N LEU A 120 18.37 -7.65 7.01
CA LEU A 120 18.45 -7.22 5.61
C LEU A 120 17.20 -6.45 5.20
N THR A 121 16.02 -6.93 5.59
CA THR A 121 14.73 -6.25 5.30
C THR A 121 14.67 -4.89 5.98
N ILE A 122 15.06 -4.80 7.26
CA ILE A 122 15.12 -3.55 8.03
C ILE A 122 16.05 -2.54 7.36
N ARG A 123 17.27 -2.98 6.98
CA ARG A 123 18.24 -2.12 6.29
C ARG A 123 17.68 -1.59 4.98
N ARG A 124 17.03 -2.44 4.20
CA ARG A 124 16.40 -2.03 2.95
C ARG A 124 15.25 -1.05 3.18
N ASN A 125 14.36 -1.35 4.13
CA ASN A 125 13.24 -0.46 4.45
C ASN A 125 13.76 0.91 4.88
N ARG A 126 14.82 0.97 5.70
CA ARG A 126 15.47 2.22 6.08
C ARG A 126 15.94 3.00 4.85
N SER A 127 16.66 2.36 3.93
CA SER A 127 17.13 2.99 2.69
C SER A 127 15.95 3.55 1.87
N ASN A 128 14.86 2.79 1.73
CA ASN A 128 13.67 3.25 1.00
C ASN A 128 13.02 4.47 1.67
N TYR A 129 12.89 4.46 3.01
CA TYR A 129 12.32 5.60 3.75
C TYR A 129 13.23 6.84 3.67
N GLU A 130 14.54 6.66 3.82
CA GLU A 130 15.52 7.75 3.73
C GLU A 130 15.56 8.37 2.32
N SER A 131 15.46 7.56 1.27
CA SER A 131 15.48 8.02 -0.12
C SER A 131 14.16 8.62 -0.60
N ALA A 132 13.03 8.30 0.05
CA ALA A 132 11.74 8.86 -0.30
C ALA A 132 11.69 10.37 -0.03
N ARG A 133 11.04 11.15 -0.91
CA ARG A 133 10.82 12.57 -0.72
C ARG A 133 9.77 12.84 0.37
N SER A 134 8.71 12.05 0.41
CA SER A 134 7.65 12.09 1.41
C SER A 134 7.14 10.70 1.72
N ILE A 135 6.69 10.48 2.96
CA ILE A 135 6.12 9.20 3.42
C ILE A 135 4.71 9.46 3.92
N MET A 136 3.73 8.75 3.38
CA MET A 136 2.38 8.69 3.92
C MET A 136 2.27 7.53 4.91
N ALA A 137 2.14 7.82 6.19
CA ALA A 137 1.90 6.85 7.24
C ALA A 137 0.39 6.70 7.47
N HIS A 138 -0.12 5.47 7.46
CA HIS A 138 -1.56 5.23 7.58
C HIS A 138 -2.11 5.39 9.00
N SER A 139 -1.24 5.61 9.99
CA SER A 139 -1.65 5.88 11.39
C SER A 139 -0.58 6.65 12.14
N GLN A 140 -0.96 7.22 13.28
CA GLN A 140 -0.02 7.83 14.23
C GLN A 140 0.97 6.81 14.81
N LEU A 141 0.56 5.54 14.96
CA LEU A 141 1.48 4.48 15.38
C LEU A 141 2.59 4.29 14.35
N MET A 142 2.26 4.18 13.07
CA MET A 142 3.25 4.07 11.99
C MET A 142 4.16 5.29 11.90
N GLN A 143 3.63 6.49 12.13
CA GLN A 143 4.45 7.70 12.23
C GLN A 143 5.49 7.58 13.34
N ARG A 144 5.07 7.17 14.55
CA ARG A 144 6.00 6.94 15.67
C ARG A 144 7.03 5.88 15.35
N GLU A 145 6.66 4.77 14.75
CA GLU A 145 7.60 3.73 14.33
C GLU A 145 8.65 4.25 13.33
N LEU A 146 8.24 5.07 12.37
CA LEU A 146 9.16 5.70 11.42
C LEU A 146 10.15 6.65 12.11
N LEU A 147 9.66 7.45 13.07
CA LEU A 147 10.49 8.37 13.86
C LEU A 147 11.44 7.61 14.80
N ASP A 148 10.89 6.74 15.65
CA ASP A 148 11.60 6.16 16.80
C ASP A 148 12.47 4.97 16.39
N LEU A 149 12.01 4.12 15.46
CA LEU A 149 12.70 2.89 15.09
C LEU A 149 13.59 3.05 13.84
N TYR A 150 13.19 3.93 12.92
CA TYR A 150 13.96 4.14 11.69
C TYR A 150 14.72 5.47 11.65
N GLY A 151 14.43 6.40 12.56
CA GLY A 151 15.08 7.70 12.63
C GLY A 151 14.76 8.63 11.46
N ILE A 152 13.56 8.47 10.87
CA ILE A 152 13.13 9.30 9.75
C ILE A 152 12.71 10.68 10.27
N THR A 153 13.08 11.73 9.55
CA THR A 153 12.78 13.11 9.96
C THR A 153 11.29 13.42 9.87
N PRO A 154 10.72 14.16 10.84
CA PRO A 154 9.27 14.43 10.90
C PRO A 154 8.75 15.12 9.64
N GLU A 155 9.56 15.98 9.02
CA GLU A 155 9.18 16.78 7.84
C GLU A 155 8.83 15.90 6.64
N LYS A 156 9.39 14.68 6.56
CA LYS A 156 9.10 13.72 5.50
C LYS A 156 7.79 12.97 5.71
N ILE A 157 7.26 12.94 6.95
CA ILE A 157 6.15 12.06 7.30
C ILE A 157 4.85 12.84 7.35
N ARG A 158 3.83 12.33 6.67
CA ARG A 158 2.44 12.79 6.74
C ARG A 158 1.56 11.65 7.20
N VAL A 159 0.73 11.87 8.21
CA VAL A 159 -0.28 10.89 8.63
C VAL A 159 -1.52 11.10 7.76
N VAL A 160 -1.83 10.09 6.96
CA VAL A 160 -3.02 10.07 6.10
C VAL A 160 -3.67 8.70 6.26
N HIS A 161 -4.83 8.67 6.90
CA HIS A 161 -5.57 7.43 7.09
C HIS A 161 -6.00 6.85 5.72
N PRO A 162 -6.07 5.52 5.59
CA PRO A 162 -6.61 4.90 4.38
C PRO A 162 -8.01 5.42 4.09
N PRO A 163 -8.36 5.65 2.81
CA PRO A 163 -9.70 6.10 2.44
C PRO A 163 -10.74 5.03 2.77
N ALA A 164 -11.93 5.48 3.15
CA ALA A 164 -13.11 4.63 3.23
C ALA A 164 -14.10 5.05 2.15
N ASP A 165 -14.64 4.09 1.40
CA ASP A 165 -15.70 4.33 0.42
C ASP A 165 -17.02 4.58 1.17
N THR A 166 -17.29 5.85 1.45
CA THR A 166 -18.48 6.28 2.19
C THR A 166 -19.78 6.15 1.37
N ALA A 167 -19.70 5.99 0.05
CA ALA A 167 -20.85 5.68 -0.77
C ALA A 167 -21.27 4.20 -0.60
N ARG A 168 -20.31 3.32 -0.31
CA ARG A 168 -20.54 1.89 -0.07
C ARG A 168 -20.75 1.56 1.40
N PHE A 169 -19.97 2.20 2.29
CA PHE A 169 -19.97 1.93 3.74
C PHE A 169 -20.53 3.14 4.48
N TYR A 170 -21.81 3.11 4.76
CA TYR A 170 -22.54 4.15 5.50
C TYR A 170 -23.49 3.53 6.52
N PRO A 171 -23.77 4.22 7.64
CA PRO A 171 -24.73 3.75 8.62
C PRO A 171 -26.14 3.60 8.00
N GLN A 172 -26.78 2.47 8.26
CA GLN A 172 -28.18 2.18 7.85
C GLN A 172 -29.02 1.81 9.08
N PRO A 173 -29.37 2.78 9.92
CA PRO A 173 -30.10 2.51 11.17
C PRO A 173 -31.42 1.77 10.96
N GLU A 174 -32.12 2.04 9.86
CA GLU A 174 -33.39 1.42 9.47
C GLU A 174 -33.26 -0.07 9.16
N SER A 175 -32.07 -0.55 8.80
CA SER A 175 -31.85 -1.95 8.45
C SER A 175 -31.34 -2.80 9.64
N ILE A 176 -31.03 -2.18 10.79
CA ILE A 176 -30.40 -2.86 11.92
C ILE A 176 -31.25 -4.04 12.42
N ALA A 177 -32.54 -3.81 12.71
CA ALA A 177 -33.42 -4.85 13.23
C ALA A 177 -33.57 -6.03 12.25
N ALA A 178 -33.77 -5.73 10.95
CA ALA A 178 -33.87 -6.77 9.92
C ALA A 178 -32.57 -7.55 9.75
N THR A 179 -31.41 -6.88 9.80
CA THR A 179 -30.08 -7.51 9.69
C THR A 179 -29.81 -8.41 10.91
N ARG A 180 -30.13 -7.93 12.13
CA ARG A 180 -30.00 -8.76 13.36
C ARG A 180 -30.85 -10.01 13.27
N ALA A 181 -32.13 -9.88 12.88
CA ALA A 181 -33.03 -11.01 12.70
C ALA A 181 -32.53 -12.00 11.64
N GLN A 182 -32.01 -11.51 10.52
CA GLN A 182 -31.45 -12.34 9.44
C GLN A 182 -30.29 -13.24 9.91
N TYR A 183 -29.44 -12.72 10.81
CA TYR A 183 -28.29 -13.45 11.33
C TYR A 183 -28.53 -14.11 12.70
N GLY A 184 -29.74 -14.00 13.25
CA GLY A 184 -30.14 -14.62 14.51
C GLY A 184 -29.55 -13.97 15.77
N PHE A 185 -29.21 -12.68 15.70
CA PHE A 185 -28.68 -11.92 16.84
C PHE A 185 -29.83 -11.29 17.66
N ALA A 186 -29.74 -11.39 18.99
CA ALA A 186 -30.69 -10.72 19.90
C ALA A 186 -30.42 -9.19 19.93
N ASP A 187 -31.45 -8.42 20.33
CA ASP A 187 -31.36 -6.95 20.29
C ASP A 187 -30.33 -6.38 21.27
N ASP A 188 -30.08 -7.07 22.39
CA ASP A 188 -29.13 -6.69 23.44
C ASP A 188 -27.70 -7.24 23.25
N GLU A 189 -27.47 -8.07 22.21
CA GLU A 189 -26.14 -8.62 21.95
C GLU A 189 -25.18 -7.57 21.37
N THR A 190 -23.97 -7.52 21.90
CA THR A 190 -22.86 -6.78 21.30
C THR A 190 -22.15 -7.67 20.28
N ILE A 191 -22.11 -7.23 19.03
CA ILE A 191 -21.54 -7.99 17.93
C ILE A 191 -20.16 -7.43 17.58
N PHE A 192 -19.15 -8.29 17.62
CA PHE A 192 -17.81 -7.99 17.14
C PHE A 192 -17.61 -8.67 15.78
N LEU A 193 -17.45 -7.87 14.72
CA LEU A 193 -17.16 -8.38 13.39
C LEU A 193 -15.67 -8.28 13.11
N PHE A 194 -15.05 -9.39 12.77
CA PHE A 194 -13.65 -9.47 12.34
C PHE A 194 -13.59 -9.95 10.89
N PRO A 195 -13.61 -9.04 9.89
CA PRO A 195 -13.49 -9.40 8.50
C PRO A 195 -12.06 -9.86 8.18
N SER A 196 -11.90 -11.04 7.59
CA SER A 196 -10.61 -11.65 7.22
C SER A 196 -10.53 -11.84 5.69
#